data_f974322b268f12f91ee8d41f25d05a29
#
_entry.id   f974322b268f12f91ee8d41f25d05a29
#
_cell.length_a   1.000
_cell.length_b   1.000
_cell.length_c   1.000
_cell.angle_alpha   90.00
_cell.angle_beta   90.00
_cell.angle_gamma   90.00
#
_symmetry.space_group_name_H-M   'P 1'
#
loop_
_entity.id
_entity.type
_entity.pdbx_description
1 polymer ?
#
loop_
_entity_poly.entity_id
_entity_poly.type
_entity_poly.pdbx_seq_one_letter_code
_entity_poly.pdbx_strand_id
1 'polypeptide(L)'
;YRPGKDAFDLRIGIGQLRAGFASPKDKFAVLSEREIFGRKYVRRKRRRFSAGAAITAFSDLKAGDYIVHMDHGVGRYLGLRRFQDRAGDFLGVQYAGGDIMYLPVTHVDLVQKYVGGDGVVPKIDRLGGASWAKTKGRVKKAVKEMTEELLRLYAARETQEGQAFSPDTHWQR
;
A
#
# COMPACT_ATOMS: atom_id res chain seq x y z
N TYR A 1 -40.00 -7.92 22.52
CA TYR A 1 -39.34 -7.07 23.51
C TYR A 1 -40.17 -5.78 23.65
N ARG A 2 -40.82 -5.56 24.80
CA ARG A 2 -41.51 -4.27 25.10
C ARG A 2 -40.44 -3.36 25.72
N PRO A 3 -40.13 -2.20 25.15
CA PRO A 3 -39.25 -1.25 25.79
C PRO A 3 -39.93 -0.73 27.08
N GLY A 4 -39.21 -0.82 28.19
CA GLY A 4 -39.61 -0.21 29.44
C GLY A 4 -39.75 1.31 29.30
N LYS A 5 -40.43 1.96 30.20
CA LYS A 5 -40.80 3.39 30.19
C LYS A 5 -39.63 4.39 30.31
N ASP A 6 -38.40 3.97 30.22
CA ASP A 6 -37.23 4.85 30.24
C ASP A 6 -36.85 5.23 28.82
N ALA A 7 -37.36 6.37 28.36
CA ALA A 7 -36.93 6.97 27.09
C ALA A 7 -35.46 7.42 27.21
N PHE A 8 -34.57 6.77 26.47
CA PHE A 8 -33.20 7.27 26.33
C PHE A 8 -33.05 7.99 25.01
N ASP A 9 -32.31 9.08 25.04
CA ASP A 9 -31.99 9.88 23.86
C ASP A 9 -30.76 9.28 23.18
N LEU A 10 -30.88 8.88 21.91
CA LEU A 10 -29.78 8.35 21.12
C LEU A 10 -29.27 9.44 20.18
N ARG A 11 -27.99 9.81 20.32
CA ARG A 11 -27.31 10.78 19.46
C ARG A 11 -26.19 10.12 18.71
N ILE A 12 -26.12 10.35 17.42
CA ILE A 12 -25.07 9.83 16.53
C ILE A 12 -24.15 10.99 16.17
N GLY A 13 -22.86 10.86 16.48
CA GLY A 13 -21.82 11.83 16.15
C GLY A 13 -20.74 11.23 15.26
N ILE A 14 -20.17 12.04 14.38
CA ILE A 14 -19.03 11.65 13.55
C ILE A 14 -17.76 12.19 14.19
N GLY A 15 -16.84 11.30 14.59
CA GLY A 15 -15.60 11.69 15.24
C GLY A 15 -14.62 10.54 15.38
N GLN A 16 -13.42 10.83 15.88
CA GLN A 16 -12.41 9.80 16.16
C GLN A 16 -12.41 9.48 17.66
N LEU A 17 -13.01 8.36 18.03
CA LEU A 17 -13.00 7.85 19.39
C LEU A 17 -12.25 6.51 19.44
N ARG A 18 -11.27 6.38 20.35
CA ARG A 18 -10.46 5.14 20.46
C ARG A 18 -11.21 4.03 21.18
N ALA A 19 -12.03 4.38 22.15
CA ALA A 19 -12.86 3.48 22.94
C ALA A 19 -14.06 4.24 23.47
N GLY A 20 -15.18 3.55 23.65
CA GLY A 20 -16.35 4.08 24.32
C GLY A 20 -16.12 4.23 25.82
N PHE A 21 -16.97 4.99 26.47
CA PHE A 21 -16.96 5.17 27.94
C PHE A 21 -18.38 5.41 28.45
N ALA A 22 -18.59 5.15 29.72
CA ALA A 22 -19.84 5.42 30.40
C ALA A 22 -19.62 6.33 31.59
N SER A 23 -20.51 7.29 31.80
CA SER A 23 -20.57 8.13 33.00
C SER A 23 -21.82 7.80 33.79
N PRO A 24 -21.76 6.97 34.85
CA PRO A 24 -22.91 6.62 35.65
C PRO A 24 -23.52 7.83 36.40
N LYS A 25 -22.68 8.81 36.76
CA LYS A 25 -23.12 10.05 37.43
C LYS A 25 -24.00 10.90 36.52
N ASP A 26 -23.60 11.05 35.27
CA ASP A 26 -24.30 11.87 34.26
C ASP A 26 -25.30 11.06 33.44
N LYS A 27 -25.44 9.77 33.74
CA LYS A 27 -26.39 8.84 33.12
C LYS A 27 -26.28 8.79 31.59
N PHE A 28 -25.05 8.83 31.04
CA PHE A 28 -24.84 8.64 29.60
C PHE A 28 -23.71 7.67 29.33
N ALA A 29 -23.76 7.06 28.15
CA ALA A 29 -22.69 6.21 27.62
C ALA A 29 -22.39 6.60 26.18
N VAL A 30 -21.13 6.59 25.83
CA VAL A 30 -20.66 6.79 24.47
C VAL A 30 -20.10 5.45 23.96
N LEU A 31 -20.66 4.95 22.88
CA LEU A 31 -20.24 3.72 22.23
C LEU A 31 -19.50 4.08 20.96
N SER A 32 -18.31 3.55 20.78
CA SER A 32 -17.58 3.66 19.53
C SER A 32 -17.96 2.53 18.58
N GLU A 33 -17.64 2.70 17.30
CA GLU A 33 -17.83 1.66 16.28
C GLU A 33 -17.21 0.31 16.71
N ARG A 34 -16.14 0.36 17.49
CA ARG A 34 -15.45 -0.83 18.01
C ARG A 34 -16.28 -1.66 18.97
N GLU A 35 -17.03 -1.01 19.86
CA GLU A 35 -17.91 -1.69 20.83
C GLU A 35 -19.15 -2.24 20.16
N ILE A 36 -19.69 -1.51 19.16
CA ILE A 36 -20.89 -1.92 18.44
C ILE A 36 -20.62 -3.10 17.50
N PHE A 37 -19.53 -3.05 16.74
CA PHE A 37 -19.27 -4.03 15.66
C PHE A 37 -18.21 -5.08 16.01
N GLY A 38 -17.61 -5.01 17.19
CA GLY A 38 -16.61 -5.99 17.67
C GLY A 38 -15.34 -6.10 16.82
N ARG A 39 -15.20 -5.30 15.77
CA ARG A 39 -14.06 -5.33 14.87
C ARG A 39 -12.91 -4.53 15.45
N LYS A 40 -11.79 -5.21 15.74
CA LYS A 40 -10.51 -4.52 15.84
C LYS A 40 -10.28 -3.83 14.50
N TYR A 41 -10.43 -2.52 14.44
CA TYR A 41 -10.00 -1.73 13.29
C TYR A 41 -8.48 -1.86 13.22
N VAL A 42 -8.01 -2.92 12.55
CA VAL A 42 -6.61 -3.05 12.22
C VAL A 42 -6.35 -1.95 11.19
N ARG A 43 -5.85 -0.83 11.66
CA ARG A 43 -5.30 0.22 10.81
C ARG A 43 -4.24 -0.47 9.96
N ARG A 44 -4.62 -0.92 8.75
CA ARG A 44 -3.67 -1.50 7.80
C ARG A 44 -2.57 -0.46 7.66
N LYS A 45 -1.36 -0.78 8.18
CA LYS A 45 -0.18 0.03 7.90
C LYS A 45 -0.13 0.18 6.40
N ARG A 46 -0.35 1.40 5.90
CA ARG A 46 -0.23 1.69 4.47
C ARG A 46 1.14 1.21 4.06
N ARG A 47 1.17 0.18 3.22
CA ARG A 47 2.42 -0.28 2.63
C ARG A 47 2.87 0.83 1.70
N ARG A 48 3.99 1.45 2.02
CA ARG A 48 4.68 2.38 1.11
C ARG A 48 5.58 1.57 0.21
N PHE A 49 5.75 1.99 -1.03
CA PHE A 49 6.82 1.47 -1.87
C PHE A 49 8.16 1.82 -1.20
N SER A 50 8.92 0.79 -0.79
CA SER A 50 10.19 1.01 -0.06
C SER A 50 11.42 1.05 -0.95
N ALA A 51 11.30 0.67 -2.21
CA ALA A 51 12.41 0.68 -3.16
C ALA A 51 11.86 0.82 -4.58
N GLY A 52 11.96 1.98 -5.11
CA GLY A 52 11.58 2.38 -6.45
C GLY A 52 11.55 3.90 -6.52
N ALA A 53 11.69 4.50 -7.68
CA ALA A 53 11.54 5.93 -7.82
C ALA A 53 10.10 6.32 -7.40
N ALA A 54 9.90 6.53 -6.08
CA ALA A 54 8.68 7.15 -5.62
C ALA A 54 8.52 8.46 -6.39
N ILE A 55 7.30 8.77 -6.81
CA ILE A 55 7.01 10.06 -7.43
C ILE A 55 7.32 11.11 -6.37
N THR A 56 8.50 11.71 -6.47
CA THR A 56 8.97 12.74 -5.55
C THR A 56 8.33 14.08 -5.85
N ALA A 57 7.89 14.28 -7.09
CA ALA A 57 7.13 15.45 -7.50
C ALA A 57 6.11 15.09 -8.58
N PHE A 58 4.92 15.69 -8.51
CA PHE A 58 3.88 15.57 -9.55
C PHE A 58 4.33 16.10 -10.92
N SER A 59 5.35 16.96 -10.94
CA SER A 59 5.99 17.48 -12.14
C SER A 59 6.57 16.39 -13.04
N ASP A 60 6.87 15.23 -12.48
CA ASP A 60 7.50 14.13 -13.23
C ASP A 60 6.50 13.28 -14.02
N LEU A 61 5.19 13.46 -13.75
CA LEU A 61 4.12 12.75 -14.45
C LEU A 61 3.49 13.63 -15.53
N LYS A 62 3.48 13.12 -16.75
CA LYS A 62 2.78 13.70 -17.89
C LYS A 62 1.48 12.94 -18.15
N ALA A 63 0.42 13.65 -18.54
CA ALA A 63 -0.81 12.99 -18.97
C ALA A 63 -0.50 12.01 -20.11
N GLY A 64 -0.96 10.77 -19.96
CA GLY A 64 -0.62 9.66 -20.85
C GLY A 64 0.44 8.70 -20.31
N ASP A 65 1.20 9.07 -19.30
CA ASP A 65 2.17 8.18 -18.67
C ASP A 65 1.49 6.97 -18.03
N TYR A 66 2.20 5.85 -18.01
CA TYR A 66 1.76 4.68 -17.25
C TYR A 66 2.23 4.78 -15.81
N ILE A 67 1.34 4.44 -14.91
CA ILE A 67 1.60 4.40 -13.47
C ILE A 67 1.17 3.06 -12.89
N VAL A 68 1.76 2.69 -11.78
CA VAL A 68 1.42 1.47 -11.03
C VAL A 68 0.84 1.87 -9.70
N HIS A 69 -0.42 1.51 -9.47
CA HIS A 69 -1.05 1.62 -8.16
C HIS A 69 -0.80 0.34 -7.36
N MET A 70 -0.44 0.47 -6.09
CA MET A 70 -0.09 -0.67 -5.24
C MET A 70 -1.18 -1.76 -5.19
N ASP A 71 -2.45 -1.36 -5.19
CA ASP A 71 -3.56 -2.30 -5.05
C ASP A 71 -4.30 -2.59 -6.35
N HIS A 72 -4.21 -1.69 -7.35
CA HIS A 72 -5.01 -1.78 -8.57
C HIS A 72 -4.18 -2.07 -9.83
N GLY A 73 -2.86 -2.07 -9.72
CA GLY A 73 -1.96 -2.40 -10.83
C GLY A 73 -1.71 -1.25 -11.78
N VAL A 74 -1.45 -1.59 -13.04
CA VAL A 74 -1.04 -0.64 -14.08
C VAL A 74 -2.25 0.10 -14.61
N GLY A 75 -2.17 1.43 -14.61
CA GLY A 75 -3.14 2.32 -15.22
C GLY A 75 -2.46 3.44 -16.00
N ARG A 76 -3.24 4.22 -16.73
CA ARG A 76 -2.78 5.38 -17.49
C ARG A 76 -3.17 6.67 -16.77
N TYR A 77 -2.20 7.52 -16.50
CA TYR A 77 -2.43 8.82 -15.86
C TYR A 77 -3.11 9.80 -16.81
N LEU A 78 -4.21 10.40 -16.38
CA LEU A 78 -5.00 11.36 -17.17
C LEU A 78 -4.72 12.82 -16.79
N GLY A 79 -3.97 13.06 -15.71
CA GLY A 79 -3.74 14.40 -15.18
C GLY A 79 -4.43 14.63 -13.84
N LEU A 80 -4.25 15.83 -13.32
CA LEU A 80 -4.91 16.29 -12.09
C LEU A 80 -6.32 16.79 -12.40
N ARG A 81 -7.25 16.51 -11.49
CA ARG A 81 -8.63 16.98 -11.51
C ARG A 81 -9.00 17.56 -10.16
N ARG A 82 -9.73 18.67 -10.20
CA ARG A 82 -10.36 19.27 -9.03
C ARG A 82 -11.88 19.18 -9.18
N PHE A 83 -12.55 18.74 -8.15
CA PHE A 83 -14.00 18.63 -8.10
C PHE A 83 -14.55 19.77 -7.24
N GLN A 84 -15.74 20.30 -7.59
CA GLN A 84 -16.35 21.39 -6.86
C GLN A 84 -16.90 20.95 -5.49
N ASP A 85 -17.31 19.69 -5.39
CA ASP A 85 -17.91 19.06 -4.21
C ASP A 85 -16.89 18.39 -3.27
N ARG A 86 -15.60 18.39 -3.63
CA ARG A 86 -14.53 17.72 -2.88
C ARG A 86 -13.31 18.61 -2.75
N ALA A 87 -12.84 18.77 -1.52
CA ALA A 87 -11.63 19.52 -1.26
C ALA A 87 -10.37 18.78 -1.76
N GLY A 88 -9.49 19.51 -2.45
CA GLY A 88 -8.19 19.03 -2.90
C GLY A 88 -8.14 18.60 -4.36
N ASP A 89 -6.94 18.22 -4.77
CA ASP A 89 -6.65 17.77 -6.12
C ASP A 89 -6.62 16.22 -6.16
N PHE A 90 -7.04 15.66 -7.29
CA PHE A 90 -7.14 14.22 -7.50
C PHE A 90 -6.35 13.83 -8.76
N LEU A 91 -5.63 12.72 -8.70
CA LEU A 91 -5.04 12.08 -9.87
C LEU A 91 -6.12 11.23 -10.57
N GLY A 92 -6.37 11.51 -11.84
CA GLY A 92 -7.18 10.65 -12.69
C GLY A 92 -6.33 9.51 -13.23
N VAL A 93 -6.76 8.28 -13.04
CA VAL A 93 -6.09 7.06 -13.53
C VAL A 93 -7.08 6.22 -14.28
N GLN A 94 -6.82 6.00 -15.56
CA GLN A 94 -7.64 5.16 -16.41
C GLN A 94 -7.15 3.72 -16.41
N TYR A 95 -8.07 2.79 -16.25
CA TYR A 95 -7.87 1.35 -16.29
C TYR A 95 -8.47 0.72 -17.55
N ALA A 96 -8.21 -0.57 -17.75
CA ALA A 96 -8.78 -1.32 -18.86
C ALA A 96 -10.31 -1.40 -18.71
N GLY A 97 -11.02 -1.20 -19.82
CA GLY A 97 -12.49 -1.14 -19.85
C GLY A 97 -13.03 0.28 -19.79
N GLY A 98 -12.16 1.29 -19.66
CA GLY A 98 -12.56 2.69 -19.61
C GLY A 98 -12.84 3.20 -18.19
N ASP A 99 -12.72 2.37 -17.17
CA ASP A 99 -12.89 2.76 -15.77
C ASP A 99 -11.86 3.81 -15.35
N ILE A 100 -12.31 4.84 -14.67
CA ILE A 100 -11.44 5.90 -14.16
C ILE A 100 -11.51 5.93 -12.64
N MET A 101 -10.35 5.85 -12.01
CA MET A 101 -10.18 6.04 -10.57
C MET A 101 -9.61 7.42 -10.29
N TYR A 102 -10.18 8.10 -9.31
CA TYR A 102 -9.68 9.37 -8.80
C TYR A 102 -9.02 9.18 -7.44
N LEU A 103 -7.71 9.35 -7.40
CA LEU A 103 -6.90 9.20 -6.20
C LEU A 103 -6.57 10.58 -5.62
N PRO A 104 -6.90 10.89 -4.36
CA PRO A 104 -6.47 12.12 -3.73
C PRO A 104 -4.95 12.26 -3.74
N VAL A 105 -4.44 13.46 -3.99
CA VAL A 105 -2.99 13.75 -3.99
C VAL A 105 -2.31 13.36 -2.68
N THR A 106 -3.04 13.38 -1.56
CA THR A 106 -2.56 12.93 -0.25
C THR A 106 -2.18 11.44 -0.20
N HIS A 107 -2.56 10.67 -1.23
CA HIS A 107 -2.31 9.23 -1.36
C HIS A 107 -1.35 8.89 -2.51
N VAL A 108 -0.57 9.86 -2.95
CA VAL A 108 0.43 9.65 -4.02
C VAL A 108 1.45 8.57 -3.68
N ASP A 109 1.68 8.32 -2.39
CA ASP A 109 2.55 7.26 -1.88
C ASP A 109 2.10 5.84 -2.30
N LEU A 110 0.87 5.69 -2.78
CA LEU A 110 0.34 4.43 -3.33
C LEU A 110 0.61 4.25 -4.82
N VAL A 111 1.17 5.26 -5.48
CA VAL A 111 1.38 5.28 -6.93
C VAL A 111 2.85 5.47 -7.25
N GLN A 112 3.30 4.77 -8.29
CA GLN A 112 4.65 4.88 -8.81
C GLN A 112 4.60 5.01 -10.33
N LYS A 113 5.53 5.78 -10.92
CA LYS A 113 5.70 5.81 -12.37
C LYS A 113 6.11 4.42 -12.86
N TYR A 114 5.46 3.93 -13.91
CA TYR A 114 5.87 2.68 -14.54
C TYR A 114 7.22 2.87 -15.23
N VAL A 115 8.17 2.05 -14.86
CA VAL A 115 9.49 1.98 -15.50
C VAL A 115 9.57 0.63 -16.19
N GLY A 116 9.40 0.61 -17.49
CA GLY A 116 9.53 -0.58 -18.33
C GLY A 116 10.77 -0.50 -19.20
N GLY A 117 11.09 -1.58 -19.91
CA GLY A 117 12.11 -1.54 -20.97
C GLY A 117 11.69 -0.59 -22.10
N ASP A 118 12.69 -0.03 -22.78
CA ASP A 118 12.48 0.95 -23.85
C ASP A 118 11.49 0.45 -24.90
N GLY A 119 10.43 1.25 -25.13
CA GLY A 119 9.41 0.98 -26.15
C GLY A 119 8.36 -0.07 -25.78
N VAL A 120 8.41 -0.65 -24.58
CA VAL A 120 7.41 -1.65 -24.16
C VAL A 120 6.21 -0.96 -23.52
N VAL A 121 5.06 -1.04 -24.20
CA VAL A 121 3.78 -0.58 -23.66
C VAL A 121 3.26 -1.61 -22.66
N PRO A 122 3.07 -1.26 -21.38
CA PRO A 122 2.55 -2.21 -20.39
C PRO A 122 1.09 -2.53 -20.66
N LYS A 123 0.69 -3.74 -20.30
CA LYS A 123 -0.72 -4.11 -20.28
C LYS A 123 -1.40 -3.39 -19.12
N ILE A 124 -2.43 -2.61 -19.44
CA ILE A 124 -3.25 -1.93 -18.43
C ILE A 124 -4.12 -2.98 -17.72
N ASP A 125 -4.15 -2.91 -16.40
CA ASP A 125 -4.98 -3.79 -15.55
C ASP A 125 -6.44 -3.33 -15.54
N ARG A 126 -7.35 -4.23 -15.18
CA ARG A 126 -8.76 -3.90 -14.94
C ARG A 126 -8.97 -3.54 -13.47
N LEU A 127 -9.69 -2.45 -13.20
CA LEU A 127 -10.02 -2.03 -11.84
C LEU A 127 -10.85 -3.13 -11.13
N GLY A 128 -10.41 -3.54 -9.94
CA GLY A 128 -11.03 -4.66 -9.22
C GLY A 128 -10.77 -6.06 -9.80
N GLY A 129 -9.96 -6.18 -10.86
CA GLY A 129 -9.62 -7.46 -11.48
C GLY A 129 -8.63 -8.29 -10.67
N ALA A 130 -8.66 -9.62 -10.88
CA ALA A 130 -7.75 -10.56 -10.22
C ALA A 130 -6.34 -10.62 -10.84
N SER A 131 -6.12 -10.01 -12.02
CA SER A 131 -4.85 -10.07 -12.77
C SER A 131 -3.68 -9.51 -11.94
N TRP A 132 -3.87 -8.36 -11.33
CA TRP A 132 -2.86 -7.73 -10.48
C TRP A 132 -2.53 -8.55 -9.24
N ALA A 133 -3.53 -9.10 -8.58
CA ALA A 133 -3.33 -9.97 -7.42
C ALA A 133 -2.51 -11.22 -7.79
N LYS A 134 -2.79 -11.84 -8.95
CA LYS A 134 -2.01 -12.98 -9.46
C LYS A 134 -0.57 -12.57 -9.78
N THR A 135 -0.36 -11.42 -10.42
CA THR A 135 0.98 -10.90 -10.73
C THR A 135 1.78 -10.64 -9.45
N LYS A 136 1.19 -9.96 -8.45
CA LYS A 136 1.83 -9.76 -7.14
C LYS A 136 2.18 -11.09 -6.47
N GLY A 137 1.29 -12.07 -6.51
CA GLY A 137 1.51 -13.40 -5.93
C GLY A 137 2.67 -14.13 -6.60
N ARG A 138 2.75 -14.10 -7.94
CA ARG A 138 3.85 -14.71 -8.72
C ARG A 138 5.20 -14.07 -8.39
N VAL A 139 5.28 -12.74 -8.39
CA VAL A 139 6.51 -12.01 -8.05
C VAL A 139 6.94 -12.30 -6.61
N LYS A 140 6.00 -12.28 -5.65
CA LYS A 140 6.30 -12.61 -4.26
C LYS A 140 6.88 -14.00 -4.09
N LYS A 141 6.35 -14.98 -4.83
CA LYS A 141 6.87 -16.36 -4.82
C LYS A 141 8.29 -16.41 -5.39
N ALA A 142 8.53 -15.81 -6.56
CA ALA A 142 9.84 -15.77 -7.19
C ALA A 142 10.90 -15.09 -6.31
N VAL A 143 10.56 -13.96 -5.68
CA VAL A 143 11.46 -13.26 -4.75
C VAL A 143 11.77 -14.14 -3.54
N LYS A 144 10.78 -14.87 -3.01
CA LYS A 144 11.01 -15.78 -1.88
C LYS A 144 11.98 -16.90 -2.27
N GLU A 145 11.76 -17.52 -3.44
CA GLU A 145 12.64 -18.58 -3.95
C GLU A 145 14.09 -18.09 -4.14
N MET A 146 14.28 -16.91 -4.75
CA MET A 146 15.59 -16.28 -4.88
C MET A 146 16.25 -15.99 -3.52
N THR A 147 15.46 -15.52 -2.55
CA THR A 147 15.97 -15.23 -1.20
C THR A 147 16.43 -16.51 -0.49
N GLU A 148 15.66 -17.60 -0.61
CA GLU A 148 16.03 -18.89 -0.04
C GLU A 148 17.32 -19.44 -0.68
N GLU A 149 17.47 -19.29 -1.98
CA GLU A 149 18.70 -19.68 -2.69
C GLU A 149 19.90 -18.86 -2.25
N LEU A 150 19.76 -17.53 -2.16
CA LEU A 150 20.83 -16.65 -1.65
C LEU A 150 21.23 -17.01 -0.22
N LEU A 151 20.27 -17.26 0.66
CA LEU A 151 20.58 -17.65 2.04
C LEU A 151 21.35 -18.96 2.10
N ARG A 152 21.02 -19.94 1.25
CA ARG A 152 21.77 -21.20 1.16
C ARG A 152 23.21 -20.96 0.69
N LEU A 153 23.39 -20.10 -0.31
CA LEU A 153 24.73 -19.75 -0.81
C LEU A 153 25.55 -19.02 0.27
N TYR A 154 24.95 -18.09 1.01
CA TYR A 154 25.62 -17.40 2.12
C TYR A 154 26.02 -18.37 3.23
N ALA A 155 25.10 -19.26 3.64
CA ALA A 155 25.38 -20.27 4.66
C ALA A 155 26.51 -21.22 4.23
N ALA A 156 26.52 -21.66 2.96
CA ALA A 156 27.59 -22.48 2.41
C ALA A 156 28.93 -21.75 2.41
N ARG A 157 28.95 -20.45 2.14
CA ARG A 157 30.20 -19.64 2.19
C ARG A 157 30.73 -19.45 3.61
N GLU A 158 29.83 -19.27 4.60
CA GLU A 158 30.22 -19.12 6.00
C GLU A 158 30.81 -20.41 6.58
N THR A 159 30.38 -21.56 6.08
CA THR A 159 30.89 -22.87 6.52
C THR A 159 32.17 -23.32 5.77
N GLN A 160 32.56 -22.64 4.70
CA GLN A 160 33.82 -22.95 4.00
C GLN A 160 34.99 -22.36 4.75
N GLU A 161 35.89 -23.22 5.15
CA GLU A 161 37.20 -22.80 5.67
C GLU A 161 37.95 -22.01 4.61
N GLY A 162 38.41 -20.81 4.98
CA GLY A 162 39.26 -19.99 4.12
C GLY A 162 40.61 -20.65 3.87
N GLN A 163 41.13 -20.53 2.65
CA GLN A 163 42.47 -20.99 2.36
C GLN A 163 43.49 -19.99 2.93
N ALA A 164 44.32 -20.45 3.84
CA ALA A 164 45.43 -19.67 4.34
C ALA A 164 46.50 -19.51 3.24
N PHE A 165 46.95 -18.28 3.03
CA PHE A 165 48.09 -18.04 2.15
C PHE A 165 49.37 -18.66 2.75
N SER A 166 50.28 -19.08 1.87
CA SER A 166 51.59 -19.51 2.29
C SER A 166 52.31 -18.39 3.05
N PRO A 167 53.14 -18.73 4.06
CA PRO A 167 53.98 -17.73 4.72
C PRO A 167 54.82 -16.96 3.70
N ASP A 168 54.98 -15.66 3.94
CA ASP A 168 55.80 -14.80 3.09
C ASP A 168 57.19 -15.38 2.92
N THR A 169 57.61 -15.43 1.67
CA THR A 169 59.01 -15.83 1.35
C THR A 169 59.96 -14.69 1.72
N HIS A 170 61.25 -14.98 1.83
CA HIS A 170 62.21 -13.99 2.21
C HIS A 170 62.33 -12.81 1.21
N TRP A 171 61.85 -12.98 -0.02
CA TRP A 171 61.73 -11.92 -1.04
C TRP A 171 60.49 -11.03 -0.91
N GLN A 172 59.56 -11.39 -0.06
CA GLN A 172 58.32 -10.65 0.18
C GLN A 172 58.38 -9.81 1.47
N ARG A 173 59.48 -9.95 2.21
CA ARG A 173 59.84 -9.13 3.38
C ARG A 173 60.83 -8.07 2.96
#